data_6efa0cdeefef55addaabf419498ad49d
#
_entry.id   6efa0cdeefef55addaabf419498ad49d
#
_cell.length_a   1.000
_cell.length_b   1.000
_cell.length_c   1.000
_cell.angle_alpha   90.00
_cell.angle_beta   90.00
_cell.angle_gamma   90.00
#
_symmetry.space_group_name_H-M   'P 1'
#
loop_
_entity.id
_entity.type
_entity.pdbx_description
1 polymer ?
#
loop_
_entity_poly.entity_id
_entity_poly.type
_entity_poly.pdbx_seq_one_letter_code
_entity_poly.pdbx_strand_id
1 'polypeptide(L)'
;MIWDEAVIADNQDFRIYIAFPGKATPALTSDTKVNFAPDITPETIDDDATCTGTAAAPTAPLGKVCVYRYSSTRADNISGNDSYVNGRDGFYVDAMSNGTPGQDMNVTFSWAYTAP
;
A
#
# COMPACT_ATOMS: atom_id res chain seq x y z
N MET A 1 2.93 -4.60 -8.79
CA MET A 1 2.59 -3.26 -9.32
C MET A 1 3.78 -2.33 -9.19
N ILE A 2 4.02 -1.51 -10.20
CA ILE A 2 5.02 -0.46 -10.19
C ILE A 2 4.29 0.87 -10.19
N TRP A 3 4.60 1.72 -9.23
CA TRP A 3 4.01 3.04 -9.10
C TRP A 3 5.12 4.09 -9.16
N ASP A 4 5.06 4.93 -10.20
CA ASP A 4 6.03 6.01 -10.45
C ASP A 4 5.33 7.36 -10.42
N GLU A 5 5.95 8.33 -9.76
CA GLU A 5 5.48 9.71 -9.71
C GLU A 5 6.65 10.68 -9.90
N ALA A 6 6.40 11.76 -10.60
CA ALA A 6 7.35 12.85 -10.72
C ALA A 6 7.37 13.68 -9.43
N VAL A 7 8.52 13.83 -8.80
CA VAL A 7 8.67 14.60 -7.58
C VAL A 7 8.69 16.09 -7.93
N ILE A 8 7.77 16.87 -7.36
CA ILE A 8 7.74 18.33 -7.49
C ILE A 8 8.33 19.00 -6.26
N ALA A 9 8.22 18.36 -5.09
CA ALA A 9 8.74 18.89 -3.84
C ALA A 9 9.07 17.73 -2.89
N ASP A 10 9.93 17.99 -1.91
CA ASP A 10 10.13 17.07 -0.79
C ASP A 10 8.87 17.01 0.08
N ASN A 11 8.62 15.86 0.70
CA ASN A 11 7.43 15.60 1.53
C ASN A 11 6.09 15.83 0.80
N GLN A 12 6.05 15.61 -0.49
CA GLN A 12 4.80 15.66 -1.25
C GLN A 12 4.03 14.35 -1.05
N ASP A 13 2.74 14.47 -0.73
CA ASP A 13 1.86 13.32 -0.60
C ASP A 13 1.39 12.83 -1.97
N PHE A 14 1.52 11.54 -2.19
CA PHE A 14 0.98 10.85 -3.35
C PHE A 14 0.04 9.75 -2.90
N ARG A 15 -0.94 9.45 -3.75
CA ARG A 15 -1.91 8.40 -3.50
C ARG A 15 -2.21 7.66 -4.78
N ILE A 16 -2.24 6.32 -4.71
CA ILE A 16 -2.69 5.47 -5.80
C ILE A 16 -3.89 4.65 -5.37
N TYR A 17 -4.85 4.50 -6.27
CA TYR A 17 -6.01 3.63 -6.07
C TYR A 17 -5.77 2.27 -6.73
N ILE A 18 -6.07 1.21 -6.00
CA ILE A 18 -5.97 -0.17 -6.48
C ILE A 18 -7.37 -0.77 -6.46
N ALA A 19 -7.88 -1.10 -7.65
CA ALA A 19 -9.20 -1.70 -7.79
C ALA A 19 -9.13 -3.22 -7.56
N PHE A 20 -10.12 -3.74 -6.84
CA PHE A 20 -10.32 -5.19 -6.75
C PHE A 20 -10.88 -5.72 -8.08
N PRO A 21 -10.59 -6.98 -8.44
CA PRO A 21 -11.24 -7.63 -9.60
C PRO A 21 -12.72 -7.92 -9.36
N GLY A 22 -13.18 -7.85 -8.12
CA GLY A 22 -14.57 -7.99 -7.68
C GLY A 22 -14.84 -7.02 -6.54
N LYS A 23 -15.80 -7.35 -5.69
CA LYS A 23 -16.14 -6.51 -4.53
C LYS A 23 -15.79 -7.23 -3.23
N ALA A 24 -15.21 -6.48 -2.29
CA ALA A 24 -15.00 -6.98 -0.94
C ALA A 24 -16.36 -7.13 -0.22
N THR A 25 -16.56 -8.26 0.45
CA THR A 25 -17.75 -8.52 1.27
C THR A 25 -17.33 -9.23 2.55
N PRO A 26 -17.48 -8.61 3.73
CA PRO A 26 -17.94 -7.24 3.93
C PRO A 26 -16.96 -6.18 3.41
N ALA A 27 -17.41 -4.93 3.33
CA ALA A 27 -16.54 -3.82 2.96
C ALA A 27 -15.38 -3.66 3.95
N LEU A 28 -14.25 -3.19 3.46
CA LEU A 28 -13.15 -2.72 4.31
C LEU A 28 -13.61 -1.42 4.98
N THR A 29 -13.69 -1.40 6.30
CA THR A 29 -14.30 -0.28 7.04
C THR A 29 -13.34 0.41 8.01
N SER A 30 -12.07 0.00 8.02
CA SER A 30 -11.07 0.50 8.96
C SER A 30 -9.70 0.52 8.29
N ASP A 31 -8.92 1.53 8.59
CA ASP A 31 -7.53 1.64 8.11
C ASP A 31 -6.71 0.40 8.47
N THR A 32 -7.06 -0.28 9.56
CA THR A 32 -6.39 -1.52 9.96
C THR A 32 -6.68 -2.69 9.03
N LYS A 33 -7.58 -2.54 8.07
CA LYS A 33 -7.87 -3.59 7.09
C LYS A 33 -6.93 -3.59 5.90
N VAL A 34 -6.17 -2.52 5.69
CA VAL A 34 -5.16 -2.41 4.64
C VAL A 34 -3.81 -2.20 5.32
N ASN A 35 -2.96 -3.21 5.30
CA ASN A 35 -1.75 -3.24 6.09
C ASN A 35 -0.55 -3.65 5.26
N PHE A 36 0.64 -3.29 5.72
CA PHE A 36 1.90 -3.69 5.12
C PHE A 36 2.53 -4.85 5.89
N ALA A 37 3.15 -5.78 5.17
CA ALA A 37 4.02 -6.74 5.79
C ALA A 37 5.17 -6.00 6.50
N PRO A 38 5.57 -6.45 7.70
CA PRO A 38 6.68 -5.81 8.41
C PRO A 38 7.92 -5.67 7.52
N ASP A 39 8.49 -4.49 7.50
CA ASP A 39 9.67 -4.15 6.71
C ASP A 39 10.81 -3.79 7.66
N ILE A 40 12.02 -4.22 7.33
CA ILE A 40 13.21 -3.88 8.10
C ILE A 40 13.67 -2.44 7.87
N THR A 41 13.14 -1.79 6.86
CA THR A 41 13.42 -0.39 6.56
C THR A 41 12.26 0.47 7.03
N PRO A 42 12.47 1.74 7.40
CA PRO A 42 11.42 2.58 7.95
C PRO A 42 10.50 3.23 6.89
N GLU A 43 10.50 2.76 5.65
CA GLU A 43 9.70 3.34 4.59
C GLU A 43 8.21 3.03 4.72
N THR A 44 7.86 1.89 5.31
CA THR A 44 6.45 1.52 5.50
C THR A 44 5.97 1.83 6.91
N ILE A 45 4.71 2.25 7.02
CA ILE A 45 3.96 2.33 8.27
C ILE A 45 2.72 1.43 8.13
N ASP A 46 1.92 1.28 9.15
CA ASP A 46 0.80 0.34 9.21
C ASP A 46 1.24 -1.13 9.08
N ASP A 47 2.39 -1.46 9.61
CA ASP A 47 2.92 -2.82 9.58
C ASP A 47 2.07 -3.77 10.42
N ASP A 48 1.79 -4.94 9.86
CA ASP A 48 0.98 -5.96 10.52
C ASP A 48 1.66 -7.33 10.38
N ALA A 49 2.03 -7.90 11.53
CA ALA A 49 2.72 -9.19 11.59
C ALA A 49 1.86 -10.36 11.06
N THR A 50 0.55 -10.17 10.89
CA THR A 50 -0.31 -11.19 10.26
C THR A 50 -0.17 -11.25 8.75
N CYS A 51 0.49 -10.26 8.13
CA CYS A 51 0.89 -10.29 6.74
C CYS A 51 2.17 -11.14 6.61
N THR A 52 2.02 -12.44 6.43
CA THR A 52 3.13 -13.42 6.51
C THR A 52 3.62 -13.93 5.16
N GLY A 53 3.07 -13.44 4.06
CA GLY A 53 3.52 -13.79 2.72
C GLY A 53 4.81 -13.07 2.33
N THR A 54 5.06 -13.02 1.03
CA THR A 54 6.18 -12.29 0.43
C THR A 54 5.70 -11.52 -0.81
N ALA A 55 6.53 -10.62 -1.31
CA ALA A 55 6.19 -9.90 -2.55
C ALA A 55 6.03 -10.87 -3.74
N ALA A 56 6.78 -11.97 -3.77
CA ALA A 56 6.67 -12.98 -4.82
C ALA A 56 5.45 -13.91 -4.63
N ALA A 57 5.01 -14.09 -3.38
CA ALA A 57 3.87 -14.95 -3.03
C ALA A 57 3.03 -14.25 -1.95
N PRO A 58 2.27 -13.20 -2.34
CA PRO A 58 1.50 -12.42 -1.37
C PRO A 58 0.33 -13.23 -0.81
N THR A 59 0.13 -13.14 0.50
CA THR A 59 -1.00 -13.75 1.20
C THR A 59 -1.61 -12.72 2.15
N ALA A 60 -2.86 -12.95 2.56
CA ALA A 60 -3.54 -12.11 3.53
C ALA A 60 -4.47 -12.93 4.41
N PRO A 61 -4.63 -12.58 5.69
CA PRO A 61 -5.68 -13.12 6.53
C PRO A 61 -7.08 -12.77 5.98
N LEU A 62 -8.09 -13.49 6.44
CA LEU A 62 -9.47 -13.23 6.07
C LEU A 62 -9.87 -11.78 6.37
N GLY A 63 -10.44 -11.11 5.38
CA GLY A 63 -10.98 -9.76 5.51
C GLY A 63 -9.94 -8.64 5.53
N LYS A 64 -8.68 -8.95 5.25
CA LYS A 64 -7.59 -7.96 5.22
C LYS A 64 -6.94 -7.88 3.85
N VAL A 65 -6.41 -6.70 3.55
CA VAL A 65 -5.43 -6.51 2.48
C VAL A 65 -4.05 -6.51 3.11
N CYS A 66 -3.14 -7.28 2.55
CA CYS A 66 -1.72 -7.23 2.90
C CYS A 66 -0.92 -6.77 1.69
N VAL A 67 -0.13 -5.73 1.87
CA VAL A 67 0.73 -5.15 0.84
C VAL A 67 2.18 -5.50 1.16
N TYR A 68 2.90 -5.96 0.16
CA TYR A 68 4.28 -6.41 0.27
C TYR A 68 5.16 -5.51 -0.60
N ARG A 69 5.93 -4.64 0.04
CA ARG A 69 6.87 -3.78 -0.67
C ARG A 69 8.03 -4.65 -1.19
N TYR A 70 8.32 -4.53 -2.46
CA TYR A 70 9.48 -5.15 -3.08
C TYR A 70 10.67 -4.17 -3.06
N SER A 71 10.44 -2.93 -3.51
CA SER A 71 11.44 -1.88 -3.51
C SER A 71 10.75 -0.52 -3.55
N SER A 72 11.47 0.50 -3.11
CA SER A 72 11.02 1.88 -3.25
C SER A 72 12.22 2.81 -3.38
N THR A 73 12.02 3.94 -4.05
CA THR A 73 13.02 4.97 -4.24
C THR A 73 12.38 6.32 -3.98
N ARG A 74 12.98 7.09 -3.09
CA ARG A 74 12.53 8.43 -2.71
C ARG A 74 11.07 8.46 -2.23
N ALA A 75 10.69 7.44 -1.46
CA ALA A 75 9.36 7.30 -0.87
C ALA A 75 9.47 6.95 0.61
N ASP A 76 8.74 7.67 1.45
CA ASP A 76 8.63 7.44 2.88
C ASP A 76 7.16 7.33 3.28
N ASN A 77 6.91 6.88 4.51
CA ASN A 77 5.58 6.80 5.10
C ASN A 77 4.58 6.09 4.17
N ILE A 78 5.02 5.01 3.55
CA ILE A 78 4.16 4.21 2.66
C ILE A 78 3.13 3.51 3.54
N SER A 79 1.85 3.77 3.29
CA SER A 79 0.75 3.27 4.11
C SER A 79 -0.43 2.83 3.27
N GLY A 80 -1.24 1.95 3.83
CA GLY A 80 -2.52 1.58 3.25
C GLY A 80 -3.63 2.43 3.84
N ASN A 81 -4.64 2.76 3.02
CA ASN A 81 -5.76 3.54 3.49
C ASN A 81 -7.05 3.10 2.80
N ASP A 82 -8.05 2.75 3.58
CA ASP A 82 -9.36 2.36 3.11
C ASP A 82 -10.43 3.43 3.38
N SER A 83 -10.08 4.51 4.08
CA SER A 83 -11.06 5.48 4.57
C SER A 83 -11.68 6.36 3.49
N TYR A 84 -11.07 6.42 2.32
CA TYR A 84 -11.54 7.27 1.21
C TYR A 84 -12.39 6.52 0.19
N VAL A 85 -12.58 5.23 0.36
CA VAL A 85 -13.46 4.38 -0.44
C VAL A 85 -14.46 3.70 0.49
N ASN A 86 -15.51 3.18 -0.04
CA ASN A 86 -16.45 2.38 0.75
C ASN A 86 -15.87 1.00 1.13
N GLY A 87 -14.63 0.73 0.79
CA GLY A 87 -13.93 -0.50 1.10
C GLY A 87 -14.39 -1.72 0.31
N ARG A 88 -15.23 -1.55 -0.70
CA ARG A 88 -15.73 -2.65 -1.52
C ARG A 88 -15.01 -2.77 -2.85
N ASP A 89 -14.67 -1.64 -3.46
CA ASP A 89 -14.19 -1.60 -4.84
C ASP A 89 -12.67 -1.63 -4.95
N GLY A 90 -11.99 -1.34 -3.86
CA GLY A 90 -10.53 -1.29 -3.81
C GLY A 90 -10.01 -0.59 -2.58
N PHE A 91 -8.77 -0.14 -2.65
CA PHE A 91 -8.09 0.55 -1.55
C PHE A 91 -7.07 1.53 -2.09
N TYR A 92 -6.62 2.45 -1.23
CA TYR A 92 -5.55 3.39 -1.54
C TYR A 92 -4.24 2.96 -0.89
N VAL A 93 -3.14 3.28 -1.57
CA VAL A 93 -1.79 3.29 -1.00
C VAL A 93 -1.28 4.71 -1.07
N ASP A 94 -0.80 5.22 0.05
CA ASP A 94 -0.25 6.56 0.19
C ASP A 94 1.26 6.48 0.36
N ALA A 95 1.99 7.48 -0.14
CA ALA A 95 3.42 7.64 0.08
C ALA A 95 3.79 9.11 0.07
N MET A 96 4.86 9.45 0.79
CA MET A 96 5.45 10.78 0.75
C MET A 96 6.78 10.74 0.00
N SER A 97 6.98 11.70 -0.89
CA SER A 97 8.26 11.82 -1.57
C SER A 97 9.35 12.36 -0.62
N ASN A 98 10.58 11.90 -0.80
CA ASN A 98 11.75 12.44 -0.11
C ASN A 98 12.87 12.83 -1.07
N GLY A 99 12.53 13.10 -2.32
CA GLY A 99 13.46 13.55 -3.34
C GLY A 99 13.42 15.05 -3.57
N THR A 100 14.20 15.51 -4.54
CA THR A 100 14.18 16.89 -5.00
C THR A 100 13.38 17.00 -6.30
N PRO A 101 12.89 18.21 -6.66
CA PRO A 101 12.21 18.41 -7.94
C PRO A 101 13.04 17.91 -9.12
N GLY A 102 12.39 17.24 -10.07
CA GLY A 102 13.02 16.64 -11.24
C GLY A 102 13.48 15.19 -11.05
N GLN A 103 13.40 14.64 -9.83
CA GLN A 103 13.59 13.22 -9.56
C GLN A 103 12.26 12.48 -9.59
N ASP A 104 12.33 11.16 -9.73
CA ASP A 104 11.14 10.31 -9.66
C ASP A 104 11.07 9.59 -8.31
N MET A 105 9.86 9.49 -7.76
CA MET A 105 9.54 8.56 -6.69
C MET A 105 9.00 7.27 -7.31
N ASN A 106 9.41 6.13 -6.82
CA ASN A 106 8.76 4.89 -7.21
C ASN A 106 8.56 3.96 -6.02
N VAL A 107 7.53 3.14 -6.12
CA VAL A 107 7.23 2.05 -5.18
C VAL A 107 6.81 0.84 -6.00
N THR A 108 7.47 -0.27 -5.78
CA THR A 108 7.10 -1.56 -6.38
C THR A 108 6.59 -2.47 -5.28
N PHE A 109 5.38 -2.98 -5.46
CA PHE A 109 4.73 -3.82 -4.46
C PHE A 109 3.79 -4.84 -5.10
N SER A 110 3.46 -5.86 -4.33
CA SER A 110 2.37 -6.78 -4.60
C SER A 110 1.39 -6.73 -3.43
N TRP A 111 0.22 -7.32 -3.62
CA TRP A 111 -0.79 -7.33 -2.57
C TRP A 111 -1.67 -8.57 -2.68
N ALA A 112 -2.33 -8.89 -1.58
CA ALA A 112 -3.34 -9.94 -1.53
C ALA A 112 -4.53 -9.47 -0.68
N TYR A 113 -5.69 -9.97 -1.02
CA TYR A 113 -6.91 -9.86 -0.22
C TYR A 113 -7.57 -11.24 -0.17
N THR A 114 -7.98 -11.65 1.03
CA THR A 114 -8.71 -12.91 1.23
C THR A 114 -10.10 -12.59 1.73
N ALA A 115 -11.11 -12.94 0.97
CA ALA A 115 -12.51 -12.76 1.38
C ALA A 115 -12.83 -13.62 2.60
N PRO A 116 -13.57 -13.09 3.56
CA PRO A 116 -14.00 -13.85 4.72
C PRO A 116 -14.91 -15.01 4.34
#